data_718ae1ad3dd912adfc03b975e8834bf9
#
_entry.id   718ae1ad3dd912adfc03b975e8834bf9
#
_cell.length_a   1.000
_cell.length_b   1.000
_cell.length_c   1.000
_cell.angle_alpha   90.00
_cell.angle_beta   90.00
_cell.angle_gamma   90.00
#
_symmetry.space_group_name_H-M   'P 1'
#
loop_
_entity.id
_entity.type
_entity.pdbx_description
1 polymer ?
#
loop_
_entity_poly.entity_id
_entity_poly.type
_entity_poly.pdbx_seq_one_letter_code
_entity_poly.pdbx_strand_id
1 'polypeptide(L)'
;MGDSILELKDLSHSYDGSEISLNNISLTVNKAEKVSILGPSGSGKSTLLRLIAGLEKPYSGTITIQGKVVSDQDHLVAPEKRNVGLVVQNKALFPHLTVEKNIGFGIRKNREKTKIISDLLSLFKIEHLSDKYPHEISGGEQQRTAIARSMAPSPELLMLDEPFSALDRELKEELYTELNQIIKERQQTIMLVTHDLDEAKVLSDNQINLENI
;
A
#
# COMPACT_ATOMS: atom_id res chain seq x y z
N MET A 1 6.14 -12.95 21.71
CA MET A 1 5.56 -11.71 21.19
C MET A 1 5.86 -11.70 19.71
N GLY A 2 4.86 -11.68 18.84
CA GLY A 2 5.08 -11.66 17.39
C GLY A 2 5.82 -10.36 17.00
N ASP A 3 6.58 -10.44 15.90
CA ASP A 3 7.31 -9.29 15.34
C ASP A 3 6.27 -8.35 14.68
N SER A 4 5.62 -7.48 15.47
CA SER A 4 4.64 -6.54 14.94
C SER A 4 5.32 -5.52 14.03
N ILE A 5 4.79 -5.33 12.82
CA ILE A 5 5.23 -4.31 11.87
C ILE A 5 4.45 -3.02 12.07
N LEU A 6 3.15 -3.13 12.35
CA LEU A 6 2.25 -2.01 12.56
C LEU A 6 1.43 -2.23 13.82
N GLU A 7 1.34 -1.21 14.66
CA GLU A 7 0.40 -1.14 15.78
C GLU A 7 -0.33 0.20 15.73
N LEU A 8 -1.65 0.13 15.71
CA LEU A 8 -2.56 1.26 15.90
C LEU A 8 -3.19 1.12 17.28
N LYS A 9 -3.20 2.19 18.06
CA LYS A 9 -3.79 2.20 19.38
C LYS A 9 -4.68 3.41 19.58
N ASP A 10 -5.96 3.15 19.81
CA ASP A 10 -7.01 4.15 20.09
C ASP A 10 -7.03 5.29 19.04
N LEU A 11 -6.78 4.93 17.77
CA LEU A 11 -6.58 5.88 16.68
C LEU A 11 -7.90 6.51 16.26
N SER A 12 -8.00 7.83 16.34
CA SER A 12 -9.15 8.58 15.83
C SER A 12 -8.69 9.70 14.90
N HIS A 13 -9.54 10.04 13.92
CA HIS A 13 -9.27 11.11 12.97
C HIS A 13 -10.52 11.88 12.59
N SER A 14 -10.35 13.19 12.40
CA SER A 14 -11.33 14.12 11.86
C SER A 14 -10.60 15.11 10.94
N TYR A 15 -11.19 15.45 9.81
CA TYR A 15 -10.61 16.42 8.86
C TYR A 15 -10.83 17.87 9.29
N ASP A 16 -11.96 18.17 9.93
CA ASP A 16 -12.37 19.54 10.31
C ASP A 16 -12.68 19.67 11.82
N GLY A 17 -12.48 18.60 12.57
CA GLY A 17 -12.78 18.55 14.01
C GLY A 17 -14.27 18.38 14.34
N SER A 18 -15.18 18.36 13.36
CA SER A 18 -16.63 18.24 13.57
C SER A 18 -17.13 16.84 13.24
N GLU A 19 -16.64 16.22 12.18
CA GLU A 19 -17.03 14.89 11.73
C GLU A 19 -15.87 13.90 11.91
N ILE A 20 -16.11 12.86 12.72
CA ILE A 20 -15.13 11.81 12.99
C ILE A 20 -15.13 10.84 11.83
N SER A 21 -14.02 10.78 11.08
CA SER A 21 -13.83 9.86 9.96
C SER A 21 -13.35 8.48 10.39
N LEU A 22 -12.63 8.38 11.52
CA LEU A 22 -12.19 7.15 12.18
C LEU A 22 -12.32 7.33 13.69
N ASN A 23 -12.85 6.32 14.38
CA ASN A 23 -13.11 6.41 15.80
C ASN A 23 -12.52 5.22 16.57
N ASN A 24 -11.52 5.50 17.41
CA ASN A 24 -10.94 4.55 18.38
C ASN A 24 -10.45 3.22 17.77
N ILE A 25 -9.80 3.28 16.60
CA ILE A 25 -9.31 2.10 15.88
C ILE A 25 -8.06 1.55 16.56
N SER A 26 -8.09 0.24 16.90
CA SER A 26 -6.95 -0.48 17.45
C SER A 26 -6.70 -1.75 16.63
N LEU A 27 -5.49 -1.90 16.08
CA LEU A 27 -5.12 -2.96 15.14
C LEU A 27 -3.62 -3.26 15.24
N THR A 28 -3.27 -4.55 15.14
CA THR A 28 -1.88 -4.99 15.01
C THR A 28 -1.72 -5.81 13.75
N VAL A 29 -0.64 -5.55 12.98
CA VAL A 29 -0.24 -6.35 11.83
C VAL A 29 1.17 -6.87 12.06
N ASN A 30 1.35 -8.18 11.93
CA ASN A 30 2.62 -8.85 12.14
C ASN A 30 3.44 -8.94 10.84
N LYS A 31 4.73 -9.25 10.99
CA LYS A 31 5.62 -9.44 9.84
C LYS A 31 5.12 -10.59 8.95
N ALA A 32 5.20 -10.38 7.63
CA ALA A 32 4.72 -11.29 6.59
C ALA A 32 3.21 -11.61 6.65
N GLU A 33 2.45 -10.91 7.48
CA GLU A 33 0.99 -11.03 7.53
C GLU A 33 0.35 -10.28 6.37
N LYS A 34 -0.73 -10.85 5.83
CA LYS A 34 -1.56 -10.23 4.78
C LYS A 34 -2.93 -9.94 5.38
N VAL A 35 -3.25 -8.66 5.54
CA VAL A 35 -4.49 -8.19 6.15
C VAL A 35 -5.31 -7.42 5.14
N SER A 36 -6.60 -7.74 5.03
CA SER A 36 -7.58 -6.91 4.29
C SER A 36 -8.45 -6.12 5.25
N ILE A 37 -8.59 -4.84 4.96
CA ILE A 37 -9.53 -3.94 5.62
C ILE A 37 -10.75 -3.78 4.73
N LEU A 38 -11.88 -4.26 5.21
CA LEU A 38 -13.16 -4.23 4.53
C LEU A 38 -14.07 -3.13 5.11
N GLY A 39 -15.00 -2.66 4.30
CA GLY A 39 -16.02 -1.69 4.69
C GLY A 39 -16.63 -0.98 3.50
N PRO A 40 -17.79 -0.34 3.66
CA PRO A 40 -18.45 0.41 2.59
C PRO A 40 -17.62 1.62 2.11
N SER A 41 -18.00 2.20 0.98
CA SER A 41 -17.42 3.46 0.53
C SER A 41 -17.67 4.55 1.58
N GLY A 42 -16.65 5.36 1.87
CA GLY A 42 -16.73 6.41 2.88
C GLY A 42 -16.48 5.97 4.33
N SER A 43 -16.25 4.67 4.62
CA SER A 43 -15.98 4.20 5.99
C SER A 43 -14.61 4.58 6.57
N GLY A 44 -13.81 5.37 5.86
CA GLY A 44 -12.50 5.83 6.36
C GLY A 44 -11.30 4.94 5.98
N LYS A 45 -11.45 3.91 5.16
CA LYS A 45 -10.37 2.98 4.77
C LYS A 45 -9.15 3.70 4.16
N SER A 46 -9.37 4.56 3.18
CA SER A 46 -8.28 5.34 2.56
C SER A 46 -7.68 6.35 3.53
N THR A 47 -8.48 6.90 4.45
CA THR A 47 -8.01 7.78 5.53
C THR A 47 -7.07 7.00 6.47
N LEU A 48 -7.42 5.76 6.82
CA LEU A 48 -6.56 4.88 7.62
C LEU A 48 -5.19 4.68 6.96
N LEU A 49 -5.16 4.36 5.66
CA LEU A 49 -3.89 4.21 4.92
C LEU A 49 -3.09 5.52 4.87
N ARG A 50 -3.75 6.67 4.70
CA ARG A 50 -3.10 7.99 4.70
C ARG A 50 -2.47 8.33 6.05
N LEU A 51 -3.13 8.02 7.15
CA LEU A 51 -2.60 8.18 8.51
C LEU A 51 -1.35 7.31 8.72
N ILE A 52 -1.40 6.03 8.35
CA ILE A 52 -0.27 5.11 8.44
C ILE A 52 0.89 5.57 7.56
N ALA A 53 0.60 6.06 6.35
CA ALA A 53 1.61 6.62 5.45
C ALA A 53 2.22 7.95 5.93
N GLY A 54 1.58 8.65 6.87
CA GLY A 54 2.00 9.97 7.35
C GLY A 54 1.61 11.13 6.45
N LEU A 55 0.61 10.91 5.61
CA LEU A 55 0.01 11.95 4.76
C LEU A 55 -1.03 12.76 5.52
N GLU A 56 -1.55 12.20 6.61
CA GLU A 56 -2.50 12.82 7.54
C GLU A 56 -2.00 12.65 8.97
N LYS A 57 -2.41 13.53 9.88
CA LYS A 57 -2.10 13.48 11.29
C LYS A 57 -3.31 12.95 12.07
N PRO A 58 -3.13 12.02 13.03
CA PRO A 58 -4.24 11.57 13.86
C PRO A 58 -4.74 12.70 14.78
N TYR A 59 -6.04 12.67 15.04
CA TYR A 59 -6.68 13.51 16.06
C TYR A 59 -6.33 13.02 17.48
N SER A 60 -6.33 11.69 17.67
CA SER A 60 -5.90 11.04 18.91
C SER A 60 -5.35 9.64 18.63
N GLY A 61 -4.74 9.02 19.64
CA GLY A 61 -4.15 7.71 19.54
C GLY A 61 -2.72 7.72 18.98
N THR A 62 -2.18 6.55 18.73
CA THR A 62 -0.80 6.38 18.27
C THR A 62 -0.68 5.42 17.09
N ILE A 63 0.28 5.69 16.22
CA ILE A 63 0.72 4.78 15.15
C ILE A 63 2.17 4.42 15.41
N THR A 64 2.42 3.12 15.55
CA THR A 64 3.76 2.56 15.75
C THR A 64 4.12 1.68 14.57
N ILE A 65 5.30 1.89 13.96
CA ILE A 65 5.85 1.07 12.88
C ILE A 65 7.20 0.54 13.33
N GLN A 66 7.39 -0.79 13.25
CA GLN A 66 8.62 -1.47 13.72
C GLN A 66 9.01 -1.05 15.14
N GLY A 67 8.04 -1.01 16.06
CA GLY A 67 8.26 -0.63 17.47
C GLY A 67 8.59 0.85 17.71
N LYS A 68 8.51 1.71 16.68
CA LYS A 68 8.75 3.16 16.80
C LYS A 68 7.45 3.92 16.59
N VAL A 69 7.09 4.80 17.51
CA VAL A 69 5.96 5.73 17.33
C VAL A 69 6.29 6.66 16.17
N VAL A 70 5.46 6.64 15.13
CA VAL A 70 5.61 7.48 13.93
C VAL A 70 4.56 8.57 13.82
N SER A 71 3.45 8.45 14.57
CA SER A 71 2.45 9.50 14.70
C SER A 71 1.75 9.41 16.06
N ASP A 72 1.52 10.56 16.64
CA ASP A 72 0.60 10.80 17.75
C ASP A 72 0.04 12.24 17.65
N GLN A 73 -0.59 12.74 18.73
CA GLN A 73 -1.15 14.09 18.77
C GLN A 73 -0.11 15.21 18.54
N ASP A 74 1.15 14.98 18.94
CA ASP A 74 2.21 16.01 18.91
C ASP A 74 3.26 15.73 17.86
N HIS A 75 3.42 14.47 17.45
CA HIS A 75 4.49 14.01 16.57
C HIS A 75 3.99 13.43 15.27
N LEU A 76 4.65 13.77 14.15
CA LEU A 76 4.39 13.23 12.83
C LEU A 76 5.71 13.00 12.08
N VAL A 77 6.09 11.74 11.92
CA VAL A 77 7.23 11.36 11.06
C VAL A 77 6.82 11.51 9.60
N ALA A 78 7.65 12.16 8.80
CA ALA A 78 7.40 12.37 7.37
C ALA A 78 7.30 11.03 6.61
N PRO A 79 6.44 10.95 5.56
CA PRO A 79 6.16 9.71 4.82
C PRO A 79 7.41 8.95 4.35
N GLU A 80 8.39 9.67 3.79
CA GLU A 80 9.62 9.09 3.23
C GLU A 80 10.55 8.45 4.29
N LYS A 81 10.24 8.64 5.59
CA LYS A 81 11.00 8.06 6.72
C LYS A 81 10.29 6.88 7.38
N ARG A 82 9.07 6.54 6.95
CA ARG A 82 8.26 5.48 7.58
C ARG A 82 8.55 4.08 7.05
N ASN A 83 9.27 3.96 5.96
CA ASN A 83 9.56 2.68 5.30
C ASN A 83 8.29 1.89 4.92
N VAL A 84 7.26 2.57 4.46
CA VAL A 84 6.01 2.00 3.95
C VAL A 84 5.85 2.32 2.48
N GLY A 85 5.24 1.40 1.72
CA GLY A 85 4.83 1.61 0.34
C GLY A 85 3.32 1.84 0.28
N LEU A 86 2.86 2.80 -0.52
CA LEU A 86 1.45 3.05 -0.73
C LEU A 86 1.12 3.08 -2.22
N VAL A 87 0.16 2.25 -2.62
CA VAL A 87 -0.49 2.29 -3.93
C VAL A 87 -1.87 2.87 -3.73
N VAL A 88 -2.11 4.06 -4.29
CA VAL A 88 -3.41 4.73 -4.22
C VAL A 88 -4.31 4.30 -5.38
N GLN A 89 -5.62 4.40 -5.22
CA GLN A 89 -6.65 3.94 -6.16
C GLN A 89 -6.44 4.46 -7.60
N ASN A 90 -6.02 5.71 -7.77
CA ASN A 90 -5.76 6.32 -9.08
C ASN A 90 -4.34 6.06 -9.61
N LYS A 91 -3.61 5.07 -9.05
CA LYS A 91 -2.25 4.64 -9.40
C LYS A 91 -1.17 5.73 -9.21
N ALA A 92 -1.49 7.00 -9.38
CA ALA A 92 -0.63 8.18 -9.20
C ALA A 92 0.76 8.05 -9.85
N LEU A 93 0.84 7.47 -11.05
CA LEU A 93 2.09 7.41 -11.82
C LEU A 93 2.52 8.83 -12.24
N PHE A 94 3.82 9.06 -12.27
CA PHE A 94 4.39 10.32 -12.78
C PHE A 94 4.28 10.36 -14.30
N PRO A 95 3.42 11.21 -14.89
CA PRO A 95 3.10 11.16 -16.33
C PRO A 95 4.28 11.56 -17.22
N HIS A 96 5.24 12.28 -16.67
CA HIS A 96 6.44 12.77 -17.34
C HIS A 96 7.66 11.82 -17.21
N LEU A 97 7.49 10.69 -16.52
CA LEU A 97 8.52 9.67 -16.35
C LEU A 97 8.11 8.39 -17.07
N THR A 98 9.08 7.69 -17.64
CA THR A 98 8.87 6.35 -18.21
C THR A 98 8.56 5.32 -17.12
N VAL A 99 8.12 4.12 -17.48
CA VAL A 99 7.87 3.01 -16.56
C VAL A 99 9.12 2.74 -15.70
N GLU A 100 10.29 2.58 -16.31
CA GLU A 100 11.55 2.39 -15.60
C GLU A 100 11.83 3.51 -14.59
N LYS A 101 11.66 4.77 -15.00
CA LYS A 101 11.90 5.93 -14.15
C LYS A 101 10.87 6.06 -13.05
N ASN A 102 9.61 5.67 -13.30
CA ASN A 102 8.59 5.57 -12.26
C ASN A 102 9.01 4.58 -11.18
N ILE A 103 9.37 3.35 -11.55
CA ILE A 103 9.82 2.30 -10.63
C ILE A 103 11.04 2.77 -9.84
N GLY A 104 12.02 3.35 -10.53
CA GLY A 104 13.27 3.80 -9.94
C GLY A 104 13.16 5.07 -9.08
N PHE A 105 12.00 5.73 -9.02
CA PHE A 105 11.86 7.04 -8.39
C PHE A 105 12.17 7.02 -6.88
N GLY A 106 11.62 6.04 -6.15
CA GLY A 106 11.80 5.90 -4.71
C GLY A 106 13.12 5.26 -4.26
N ILE A 107 13.89 4.71 -5.20
CA ILE A 107 15.16 4.06 -4.87
C ILE A 107 16.21 5.14 -4.57
N ARG A 108 16.69 5.17 -3.32
CA ARG A 108 17.82 6.04 -2.94
C ARG A 108 19.07 5.67 -3.77
N LYS A 109 20.06 6.58 -3.87
CA LYS A 109 21.32 6.29 -4.59
C LYS A 109 21.93 4.99 -4.05
N ASN A 110 21.77 3.91 -4.84
CA ASN A 110 22.25 2.57 -4.54
C ASN A 110 22.97 2.05 -5.79
N ARG A 111 24.10 1.36 -5.62
CA ARG A 111 24.84 0.73 -6.73
C ARG A 111 24.01 -0.35 -7.43
N GLU A 112 23.03 -0.92 -6.75
CA GLU A 112 22.14 -1.97 -7.28
C GLU A 112 20.85 -1.43 -7.90
N LYS A 113 20.66 -0.11 -8.00
CA LYS A 113 19.42 0.51 -8.50
C LYS A 113 18.96 -0.08 -9.83
N THR A 114 19.86 -0.21 -10.79
CA THR A 114 19.54 -0.78 -12.13
C THR A 114 19.08 -2.23 -12.03
N LYS A 115 19.74 -3.03 -11.18
CA LYS A 115 19.34 -4.42 -10.92
C LYS A 115 17.95 -4.51 -10.28
N ILE A 116 17.68 -3.72 -9.24
CA ILE A 116 16.38 -3.68 -8.57
C ILE A 116 15.26 -3.35 -9.57
N ILE A 117 15.49 -2.37 -10.44
CA ILE A 117 14.51 -1.98 -11.47
C ILE A 117 14.31 -3.13 -12.46
N SER A 118 15.39 -3.72 -12.98
CA SER A 118 15.31 -4.85 -13.92
C SER A 118 14.57 -6.04 -13.31
N ASP A 119 14.88 -6.39 -12.06
CA ASP A 119 14.24 -7.48 -11.36
C ASP A 119 12.72 -7.22 -11.17
N LEU A 120 12.32 -5.97 -10.87
CA LEU A 120 10.91 -5.60 -10.74
C LEU A 120 10.18 -5.55 -12.08
N LEU A 121 10.82 -5.05 -13.14
CA LEU A 121 10.24 -5.07 -14.48
C LEU A 121 9.93 -6.52 -14.89
N SER A 122 10.89 -7.43 -14.69
CA SER A 122 10.73 -8.86 -15.00
C SER A 122 9.66 -9.52 -14.12
N LEU A 123 9.69 -9.25 -12.82
CA LEU A 123 8.74 -9.80 -11.84
C LEU A 123 7.28 -9.46 -12.19
N PHE A 124 7.04 -8.23 -12.67
CA PHE A 124 5.74 -7.75 -13.09
C PHE A 124 5.46 -7.94 -14.59
N LYS A 125 6.36 -8.59 -15.34
CA LYS A 125 6.23 -8.88 -16.78
C LYS A 125 6.00 -7.62 -17.65
N ILE A 126 6.68 -6.54 -17.31
CA ILE A 126 6.58 -5.23 -17.99
C ILE A 126 7.92 -4.71 -18.53
N GLU A 127 8.91 -5.61 -18.79
CA GLU A 127 10.22 -5.25 -19.32
C GLU A 127 10.11 -4.52 -20.67
N HIS A 128 9.19 -4.98 -21.51
CA HIS A 128 8.94 -4.42 -22.85
C HIS A 128 8.35 -3.01 -22.83
N LEU A 129 7.96 -2.52 -21.63
CA LEU A 129 7.36 -1.20 -21.41
C LEU A 129 8.33 -0.21 -20.76
N SER A 130 9.58 -0.58 -20.49
CA SER A 130 10.54 0.21 -19.69
C SER A 130 10.66 1.65 -20.14
N ASP A 131 10.69 1.89 -21.46
CA ASP A 131 10.82 3.22 -22.08
C ASP A 131 9.49 3.93 -22.35
N LYS A 132 8.35 3.26 -22.12
CA LYS A 132 7.01 3.80 -22.33
C LYS A 132 6.60 4.75 -21.21
N TYR A 133 5.76 5.73 -21.55
CA TYR A 133 5.14 6.63 -20.60
C TYR A 133 3.79 6.07 -20.12
N PRO A 134 3.25 6.52 -18.97
CA PRO A 134 1.97 6.03 -18.44
C PRO A 134 0.80 6.12 -19.42
N HIS A 135 0.76 7.12 -20.27
CA HIS A 135 -0.32 7.30 -21.27
C HIS A 135 -0.22 6.37 -22.48
N GLU A 136 0.89 5.64 -22.65
CA GLU A 136 1.14 4.70 -23.75
C GLU A 136 0.83 3.24 -23.37
N ILE A 137 0.46 2.99 -22.11
CA ILE A 137 0.26 1.65 -21.56
C ILE A 137 -1.15 1.45 -21.03
N SER A 138 -1.63 0.21 -21.01
CA SER A 138 -2.96 -0.17 -20.53
C SER A 138 -3.16 0.08 -19.03
N GLY A 139 -4.43 0.05 -18.58
CA GLY A 139 -4.76 0.23 -17.16
C GLY A 139 -4.13 -0.83 -16.25
N GLY A 140 -4.04 -2.08 -16.70
CA GLY A 140 -3.38 -3.16 -15.96
C GLY A 140 -1.86 -2.98 -15.88
N GLU A 141 -1.21 -2.60 -16.98
CA GLU A 141 0.22 -2.31 -17.01
C GLU A 141 0.58 -1.09 -16.14
N GLN A 142 -0.27 -0.07 -16.11
CA GLN A 142 -0.13 1.04 -15.17
C GLN A 142 -0.22 0.55 -13.72
N GLN A 143 -1.14 -0.39 -13.42
CA GLN A 143 -1.28 -0.95 -12.07
C GLN A 143 -0.04 -1.76 -11.68
N ARG A 144 0.46 -2.63 -12.55
CA ARG A 144 1.72 -3.35 -12.34
C ARG A 144 2.88 -2.39 -12.08
N THR A 145 2.98 -1.30 -12.85
CA THR A 145 3.99 -0.26 -12.67
C THR A 145 3.87 0.45 -11.32
N ALA A 146 2.65 0.77 -10.89
CA ALA A 146 2.41 1.43 -9.61
C ALA A 146 2.79 0.55 -8.40
N ILE A 147 2.45 -0.76 -8.47
CA ILE A 147 2.83 -1.72 -7.44
C ILE A 147 4.36 -1.91 -7.42
N ALA A 148 4.98 -2.12 -8.59
CA ALA A 148 6.44 -2.25 -8.71
C ALA A 148 7.17 -1.02 -8.14
N ARG A 149 6.70 0.19 -8.44
CA ARG A 149 7.24 1.44 -7.89
C ARG A 149 7.16 1.48 -6.37
N SER A 150 6.03 1.05 -5.80
CA SER A 150 5.84 1.06 -4.34
C SER A 150 6.68 0.00 -3.63
N MET A 151 7.02 -1.10 -4.32
CA MET A 151 7.89 -2.17 -3.82
C MET A 151 9.39 -1.86 -3.99
N ALA A 152 9.75 -0.98 -4.91
CA ALA A 152 11.15 -0.71 -5.26
C ALA A 152 12.04 -0.24 -4.11
N PRO A 153 11.56 0.55 -3.12
CA PRO A 153 12.31 0.90 -1.92
C PRO A 153 12.44 -0.24 -0.90
N SER A 154 11.85 -1.43 -1.17
CA SER A 154 11.76 -2.56 -0.24
C SER A 154 11.08 -2.18 1.09
N PRO A 155 9.81 -1.72 1.07
CA PRO A 155 9.11 -1.30 2.27
C PRO A 155 8.81 -2.50 3.19
N GLU A 156 8.76 -2.25 4.49
CA GLU A 156 8.36 -3.27 5.48
C GLU A 156 6.85 -3.57 5.43
N LEU A 157 6.04 -2.58 5.08
CA LEU A 157 4.61 -2.69 4.89
C LEU A 157 4.21 -2.11 3.54
N LEU A 158 3.57 -2.92 2.70
CA LEU A 158 2.97 -2.47 1.45
C LEU A 158 1.46 -2.28 1.64
N MET A 159 0.99 -1.08 1.38
CA MET A 159 -0.42 -0.72 1.50
C MET A 159 -1.03 -0.50 0.12
N LEU A 160 -2.18 -1.13 -0.12
CA LEU A 160 -2.90 -1.11 -1.39
C LEU A 160 -4.31 -0.57 -1.18
N ASP A 161 -4.63 0.57 -1.79
CA ASP A 161 -5.95 1.22 -1.70
C ASP A 161 -6.77 0.93 -2.95
N GLU A 162 -7.72 0.00 -2.86
CA GLU A 162 -8.59 -0.46 -3.95
C GLU A 162 -7.83 -0.70 -5.28
N PRO A 163 -6.74 -1.48 -5.25
CA PRO A 163 -5.76 -1.49 -6.35
C PRO A 163 -6.31 -2.02 -7.67
N PHE A 164 -7.41 -2.76 -7.66
CA PHE A 164 -7.95 -3.39 -8.87
C PHE A 164 -9.36 -2.90 -9.24
N SER A 165 -9.90 -1.89 -8.55
CA SER A 165 -11.27 -1.41 -8.74
C SER A 165 -11.60 -0.97 -10.17
N ALA A 166 -10.62 -0.50 -10.93
CA ALA A 166 -10.77 0.00 -12.31
C ALA A 166 -10.44 -1.03 -13.41
N LEU A 167 -10.25 -2.31 -13.06
CA LEU A 167 -9.87 -3.36 -13.99
C LEU A 167 -11.07 -4.28 -14.30
N ASP A 168 -11.09 -4.86 -15.51
CA ASP A 168 -12.03 -5.92 -15.85
C ASP A 168 -11.73 -7.21 -15.07
N ARG A 169 -12.70 -8.13 -15.05
CA ARG A 169 -12.64 -9.34 -14.23
C ARG A 169 -11.48 -10.26 -14.58
N GLU A 170 -11.24 -10.49 -15.86
CA GLU A 170 -10.20 -11.41 -16.32
C GLU A 170 -8.81 -10.92 -15.92
N LEU A 171 -8.54 -9.63 -16.13
CA LEU A 171 -7.28 -8.99 -15.74
C LEU A 171 -7.10 -8.96 -14.23
N LYS A 172 -8.17 -8.80 -13.45
CA LYS A 172 -8.11 -8.89 -11.97
C LYS A 172 -7.63 -10.26 -11.52
N GLU A 173 -8.25 -11.35 -12.02
CA GLU A 173 -7.93 -12.73 -11.63
C GLU A 173 -6.46 -13.07 -11.95
N GLU A 174 -5.94 -12.62 -13.09
CA GLU A 174 -4.53 -12.75 -13.45
C GLU A 174 -3.62 -12.03 -12.46
N LEU A 175 -3.90 -10.74 -12.21
CA LEU A 175 -3.10 -9.91 -11.31
C LEU A 175 -3.14 -10.38 -9.86
N TYR A 176 -4.26 -10.90 -9.36
CA TYR A 176 -4.35 -11.48 -8.02
C TYR A 176 -3.39 -12.66 -7.87
N THR A 177 -3.38 -13.56 -8.85
CA THR A 177 -2.53 -14.74 -8.83
C THR A 177 -1.05 -14.35 -8.81
N GLU A 178 -0.66 -13.45 -9.68
CA GLU A 178 0.71 -12.96 -9.78
C GLU A 178 1.15 -12.22 -8.52
N LEU A 179 0.32 -11.26 -8.05
CA LEU A 179 0.64 -10.49 -6.87
C LEU A 179 0.75 -11.39 -5.63
N ASN A 180 -0.15 -12.35 -5.46
CA ASN A 180 -0.10 -13.29 -4.33
C ASN A 180 1.18 -14.13 -4.35
N GLN A 181 1.63 -14.57 -5.52
CA GLN A 181 2.90 -15.26 -5.67
C GLN A 181 4.09 -14.37 -5.25
N ILE A 182 4.14 -13.13 -5.76
CA ILE A 182 5.19 -12.16 -5.44
C ILE A 182 5.26 -11.86 -3.94
N ILE A 183 4.10 -11.64 -3.32
CA ILE A 183 3.96 -11.40 -1.89
C ILE A 183 4.53 -12.55 -1.08
N LYS A 184 4.14 -13.78 -1.44
CA LYS A 184 4.56 -15.01 -0.76
C LYS A 184 6.08 -15.25 -0.89
N GLU A 185 6.62 -15.11 -2.09
CA GLU A 185 8.05 -15.29 -2.35
C GLU A 185 8.93 -14.28 -1.59
N ARG A 186 8.45 -13.04 -1.46
CA ARG A 186 9.17 -11.96 -0.76
C ARG A 186 8.84 -11.86 0.73
N GLN A 187 7.93 -12.68 1.24
CA GLN A 187 7.40 -12.56 2.61
C GLN A 187 6.97 -11.12 2.94
N GLN A 188 6.33 -10.46 1.97
CA GLN A 188 5.94 -9.07 2.08
C GLN A 188 4.75 -8.92 3.04
N THR A 189 4.84 -8.04 4.03
CA THR A 189 3.69 -7.64 4.84
C THR A 189 2.78 -6.74 4.02
N ILE A 190 1.47 -7.06 3.99
CA ILE A 190 0.50 -6.31 3.19
C ILE A 190 -0.70 -5.87 4.02
N MET A 191 -1.14 -4.67 3.76
CA MET A 191 -2.46 -4.18 4.12
C MET A 191 -3.22 -3.78 2.85
N LEU A 192 -4.27 -4.52 2.54
CA LEU A 192 -5.16 -4.30 1.41
C LEU A 192 -6.44 -3.62 1.89
N VAL A 193 -6.80 -2.53 1.27
CA VAL A 193 -8.12 -1.91 1.44
C VAL A 193 -8.96 -2.22 0.22
N THR A 194 -10.11 -2.85 0.42
CA THR A 194 -11.03 -3.19 -0.65
C THR A 194 -12.47 -3.29 -0.15
N HIS A 195 -13.44 -3.16 -1.05
CA HIS A 195 -14.83 -3.52 -0.82
C HIS A 195 -15.21 -4.86 -1.50
N ASP A 196 -14.27 -5.47 -2.23
CA ASP A 196 -14.45 -6.73 -2.94
C ASP A 196 -14.00 -7.90 -2.05
N LEU A 197 -14.99 -8.75 -1.67
CA LEU A 197 -14.73 -9.90 -0.80
C LEU A 197 -13.89 -10.99 -1.47
N ASP A 198 -13.97 -11.13 -2.78
CA ASP A 198 -13.20 -12.14 -3.52
C ASP A 198 -11.73 -11.73 -3.59
N GLU A 199 -11.47 -10.43 -3.80
CA GLU A 199 -10.13 -9.86 -3.69
C GLU A 199 -9.52 -10.09 -2.30
N ALA A 200 -10.27 -9.80 -1.24
CA ALA A 200 -9.83 -10.01 0.13
C ALA A 200 -9.51 -11.48 0.43
N LYS A 201 -10.34 -12.43 -0.04
CA LYS A 201 -10.11 -13.87 0.17
C LYS A 201 -8.84 -14.38 -0.52
N VAL A 202 -8.52 -13.85 -1.70
CA VAL A 202 -7.37 -14.31 -2.48
C VAL A 202 -6.06 -13.72 -1.95
N LEU A 203 -6.09 -12.44 -1.53
CA LEU A 203 -4.87 -11.68 -1.24
C LEU A 203 -4.57 -11.53 0.25
N SER A 204 -5.45 -11.96 1.15
CA SER A 204 -5.19 -11.82 2.59
C SER A 204 -5.46 -13.11 3.37
N ASP A 205 -4.74 -13.25 4.49
CA ASP A 205 -4.91 -14.32 5.46
C ASP A 205 -5.95 -13.93 6.51
N ASN A 206 -6.01 -12.63 6.84
CA ASN A 206 -6.94 -12.04 7.82
C ASN A 206 -7.78 -10.94 7.19
N GLN A 207 -9.07 -10.92 7.53
CA GLN A 207 -10.02 -9.93 7.07
C GLN A 207 -10.61 -9.19 8.26
N ILE A 208 -10.52 -7.87 8.23
CA ILE A 208 -10.99 -6.99 9.30
C ILE A 208 -12.03 -6.05 8.70
N ASN A 209 -13.23 -6.02 9.29
CA ASN A 209 -14.21 -5.00 8.93
C ASN A 209 -13.94 -3.75 9.79
N LEU A 210 -13.70 -2.62 9.12
CA LEU A 210 -13.37 -1.36 9.78
C LEU A 210 -14.50 -0.86 10.73
N GLU A 211 -15.73 -1.25 10.47
CA GLU A 211 -16.87 -0.89 11.35
C GLU A 211 -16.89 -1.68 12.68
N ASN A 212 -16.09 -2.74 12.80
CA ASN A 212 -16.08 -3.64 13.96
C ASN A 212 -14.84 -3.47 14.85
N ILE A 213 -13.98 -2.48 14.59
CA ILE A 213 -12.73 -2.25 15.35
C ILE A 213 -12.62 -0.83 15.84
#